data_4679726e75a9822aca9050b097410d29
#
_entry.id   4679726e75a9822aca9050b097410d29
#
_cell.length_a   1.000
_cell.length_b   1.000
_cell.length_c   1.000
_cell.angle_alpha   90.00
_cell.angle_beta   90.00
_cell.angle_gamma   90.00
#
_symmetry.space_group_name_H-M   'P 1'
#
loop_
_entity.id
_entity.type
_entity.pdbx_description
1 polymer ?
#
loop_
_entity_poly.entity_id
_entity_poly.type
_entity_poly.pdbx_seq_one_letter_code
_entity_poly.pdbx_strand_id
1 'polypeptide(L)'
;MKNKRRWGRSLLLSYLLSGAALAGERHALLIGVGALSAMPRSSWLGGPTADVNAMRAALRQQGFADQHIYRLADDAGASQAPTRAAILARLAQLEKTLGKDDVLLLYWSGHSVLLPVYPGQAAAPQGRRTRLLTRDSQVSHQGRQLDGGVGSSELGRAIDAFAARQTQVVAIFDTCHAAAGTRSGDGLAWRGLAASDIGWRPAPDKGTPPDEAQARPRYVAFFAAEAQQRTPEAATAATPGLAAGLFTRAVIAALQRQPQTYAMWAGAATQQYRSALQAYQLPRSAWPSPVYAGALDAPLWQGGGSGLAPLWPVQRDAQGWHVPYGLLDGIREGDLFRQAGAHWRAATVGWGETRLTLLPDSAGAAAGWASRTPAPLPAGSIRPGKQGERLAALLALPATPGPPLLDARIELTLPGKAPRQLAFADGDLGVLPAGTRIRLSVENRSAASVDLGLAHLPQDGPAARIYPALDGDSNRMPPAIGTGISRIERSFVVSGPHFGVEWLALVAAPAANGTLPRRFAIIEALPALLATRGAANVALPVAAAGNPDQAQVARLSWRSVQ
;
A
#
# COMPACT_ATOMS: atom_id res chain seq x y z
N MET A 1 -38.29 -15.01 -79.22
CA MET A 1 -38.66 -14.07 -78.21
C MET A 1 -38.37 -14.71 -76.83
N LYS A 2 -37.24 -14.42 -76.21
CA LYS A 2 -36.81 -14.94 -74.87
C LYS A 2 -36.25 -13.79 -74.05
N ASN A 3 -37.04 -13.34 -73.10
CA ASN A 3 -36.64 -12.35 -72.09
C ASN A 3 -35.66 -12.98 -71.10
N LYS A 4 -34.43 -12.48 -71.03
CA LYS A 4 -33.49 -12.77 -69.95
C LYS A 4 -33.57 -11.66 -68.89
N ARG A 5 -34.14 -11.97 -67.72
CA ARG A 5 -34.08 -11.13 -66.52
C ARG A 5 -32.66 -11.24 -65.91
N ARG A 6 -31.95 -10.11 -65.83
CA ARG A 6 -30.71 -9.97 -65.11
C ARG A 6 -31.05 -9.70 -63.61
N TRP A 7 -30.64 -10.59 -62.75
CA TRP A 7 -30.67 -10.38 -61.28
C TRP A 7 -29.41 -9.63 -60.88
N GLY A 8 -29.57 -8.38 -60.42
CA GLY A 8 -28.52 -7.63 -59.80
C GLY A 8 -28.28 -8.15 -58.36
N ARG A 9 -27.08 -8.64 -58.12
CA ARG A 9 -26.60 -8.93 -56.75
C ARG A 9 -26.17 -7.63 -56.11
N SER A 10 -27.00 -7.05 -55.21
CA SER A 10 -26.60 -6.00 -54.29
C SER A 10 -25.76 -6.63 -53.19
N LEU A 11 -24.45 -6.39 -53.20
CA LEU A 11 -23.56 -6.64 -52.06
C LEU A 11 -23.83 -5.56 -51.03
N LEU A 12 -24.57 -5.89 -49.97
CA LEU A 12 -24.61 -5.13 -48.75
C LEU A 12 -23.26 -5.32 -48.03
N LEU A 13 -22.40 -4.31 -48.14
CA LEU A 13 -21.16 -4.18 -47.37
C LEU A 13 -21.55 -3.75 -45.96
N SER A 14 -21.79 -4.73 -45.06
CA SER A 14 -21.99 -4.48 -43.65
C SER A 14 -20.64 -4.05 -43.04
N TYR A 15 -20.44 -2.76 -42.88
CA TYR A 15 -19.36 -2.22 -42.02
C TYR A 15 -19.66 -2.64 -40.59
N LEU A 16 -19.01 -3.70 -40.16
CA LEU A 16 -18.83 -3.98 -38.74
C LEU A 16 -17.92 -2.86 -38.16
N LEU A 17 -18.54 -1.80 -37.70
CA LEU A 17 -17.92 -0.89 -36.73
C LEU A 17 -17.67 -1.69 -35.46
N SER A 18 -16.55 -2.40 -35.42
CA SER A 18 -15.97 -2.83 -34.16
C SER A 18 -15.70 -1.56 -33.35
N GLY A 19 -16.57 -1.26 -32.41
CA GLY A 19 -16.34 -0.23 -31.41
C GLY A 19 -15.09 -0.62 -30.64
N ALA A 20 -13.91 -0.22 -31.11
CA ALA A 20 -12.74 -0.16 -30.27
C ALA A 20 -13.13 0.74 -29.10
N ALA A 21 -13.29 0.17 -27.92
CA ALA A 21 -13.38 0.96 -26.70
C ALA A 21 -12.16 1.87 -26.73
N LEU A 22 -12.36 3.18 -26.85
CA LEU A 22 -11.28 4.14 -26.79
C LEU A 22 -10.62 3.93 -25.42
N ALA A 23 -9.41 3.41 -25.43
CA ALA A 23 -8.59 3.35 -24.22
C ALA A 23 -8.47 4.79 -23.69
N GLY A 24 -8.73 4.99 -22.41
CA GLY A 24 -8.64 6.31 -21.79
C GLY A 24 -7.28 6.94 -22.00
N GLU A 25 -7.21 8.26 -21.96
CA GLU A 25 -5.97 9.00 -22.12
C GLU A 25 -5.06 8.83 -20.89
N ARG A 26 -3.75 8.89 -21.14
CA ARG A 26 -2.73 8.78 -20.07
C ARG A 26 -2.10 10.13 -19.83
N HIS A 27 -2.29 10.64 -18.63
CA HIS A 27 -1.76 11.93 -18.18
C HIS A 27 -0.78 11.73 -17.03
N ALA A 28 0.20 12.61 -16.91
CA ALA A 28 1.15 12.62 -15.81
C ALA A 28 1.37 14.02 -15.26
N LEU A 29 1.33 14.15 -13.92
CA LEU A 29 1.79 15.35 -13.22
C LEU A 29 3.05 14.99 -12.45
N LEU A 30 4.19 15.53 -12.89
CA LEU A 30 5.51 15.26 -12.36
C LEU A 30 5.99 16.48 -11.56
N ILE A 31 6.19 16.29 -10.25
CA ILE A 31 6.56 17.35 -9.31
C ILE A 31 7.94 17.03 -8.75
N GLY A 32 8.90 17.94 -8.96
CA GLY A 32 10.27 17.85 -8.45
C GLY A 32 10.65 19.08 -7.66
N VAL A 33 10.77 18.94 -6.34
CA VAL A 33 11.09 20.04 -5.42
C VAL A 33 12.50 19.86 -4.87
N GLY A 34 13.48 20.46 -5.51
CA GLY A 34 14.87 20.50 -5.04
C GLY A 34 15.16 21.74 -4.21
N ALA A 35 14.70 22.90 -4.65
CA ALA A 35 14.92 24.18 -4.00
C ALA A 35 13.77 24.54 -3.04
N LEU A 36 14.12 24.90 -1.81
CA LEU A 36 13.21 25.44 -0.80
C LEU A 36 13.59 26.91 -0.57
N SER A 37 12.93 27.84 -1.31
CA SER A 37 13.39 29.23 -1.45
C SER A 37 13.51 30.00 -0.13
N ALA A 38 12.69 29.68 0.86
CA ALA A 38 12.71 30.31 2.17
C ALA A 38 13.51 29.51 3.22
N MET A 39 14.21 28.46 2.81
CA MET A 39 15.01 27.61 3.72
C MET A 39 16.50 27.66 3.33
N PRO A 40 17.42 27.36 4.29
CA PRO A 40 18.85 27.32 4.01
C PRO A 40 19.19 26.38 2.84
N ARG A 41 20.15 26.75 2.01
CA ARG A 41 20.62 25.90 0.90
C ARG A 41 21.06 24.50 1.34
N SER A 42 21.45 24.36 2.59
CA SER A 42 21.75 23.05 3.19
C SER A 42 20.56 22.09 3.22
N SER A 43 19.34 22.60 3.12
CA SER A 43 18.12 21.80 3.04
C SER A 43 17.70 21.51 1.60
N TRP A 44 18.45 21.94 0.59
CA TRP A 44 18.11 21.70 -0.80
C TRP A 44 18.57 20.32 -1.25
N LEU A 45 17.82 19.74 -2.20
CA LEU A 45 18.12 18.47 -2.86
C LEU A 45 18.59 18.69 -4.28
N GLY A 46 19.57 17.89 -4.72
CA GLY A 46 20.07 17.94 -6.10
C GLY A 46 19.29 17.03 -7.06
N GLY A 47 18.59 16.02 -6.54
CA GLY A 47 17.99 14.95 -7.32
C GLY A 47 16.62 15.21 -7.96
N PRO A 48 15.71 15.99 -7.37
CA PRO A 48 14.30 16.01 -7.78
C PRO A 48 14.06 16.42 -9.24
N THR A 49 14.83 17.37 -9.79
CA THR A 49 14.75 17.76 -11.20
C THR A 49 15.21 16.63 -12.14
N ALA A 50 16.30 15.94 -11.79
CA ALA A 50 16.78 14.78 -12.55
C ALA A 50 15.77 13.62 -12.51
N ASP A 51 15.14 13.39 -11.37
CA ASP A 51 14.11 12.38 -11.19
C ASP A 51 12.89 12.62 -12.08
N VAL A 52 12.39 13.86 -12.11
CA VAL A 52 11.26 14.26 -12.97
C VAL A 52 11.60 14.06 -14.45
N ASN A 53 12.82 14.41 -14.87
CA ASN A 53 13.28 14.24 -16.25
C ASN A 53 13.37 12.76 -16.63
N ALA A 54 13.94 11.93 -15.75
CA ALA A 54 14.03 10.48 -15.95
C ALA A 54 12.65 9.83 -15.99
N MET A 55 11.74 10.21 -15.09
CA MET A 55 10.36 9.72 -15.08
C MET A 55 9.62 10.10 -16.35
N ARG A 56 9.74 11.36 -16.82
CA ARG A 56 9.16 11.78 -18.11
C ARG A 56 9.64 10.90 -19.26
N ALA A 57 10.95 10.67 -19.34
CA ALA A 57 11.53 9.83 -20.39
C ALA A 57 10.97 8.39 -20.34
N ALA A 58 10.86 7.81 -19.16
CA ALA A 58 10.30 6.48 -18.96
C ALA A 58 8.81 6.41 -19.35
N LEU A 59 8.00 7.40 -18.97
CA LEU A 59 6.57 7.45 -19.31
C LEU A 59 6.33 7.60 -20.81
N ARG A 60 7.15 8.35 -21.52
CA ARG A 60 7.08 8.42 -22.99
C ARG A 60 7.28 7.05 -23.63
N GLN A 61 8.22 6.25 -23.12
CA GLN A 61 8.42 4.87 -23.56
C GLN A 61 7.21 3.97 -23.24
N GLN A 62 6.40 4.34 -22.24
CA GLN A 62 5.17 3.67 -21.88
C GLN A 62 3.93 4.19 -22.64
N GLY A 63 4.11 5.06 -23.63
CA GLY A 63 3.03 5.57 -24.48
C GLY A 63 2.27 6.76 -23.91
N PHE A 64 2.81 7.47 -22.91
CA PHE A 64 2.28 8.76 -22.50
C PHE A 64 2.64 9.81 -23.56
N ALA A 65 1.64 10.53 -24.06
CA ALA A 65 1.85 11.62 -25.00
C ALA A 65 2.54 12.81 -24.30
N ASP A 66 3.52 13.41 -24.94
CA ASP A 66 4.36 14.44 -24.31
C ASP A 66 3.55 15.68 -23.86
N GLN A 67 2.51 16.05 -24.60
CA GLN A 67 1.59 17.14 -24.25
C GLN A 67 0.72 16.81 -23.02
N HIS A 68 0.62 15.55 -22.60
CA HIS A 68 -0.11 15.10 -21.41
C HIS A 68 0.81 14.88 -20.20
N ILE A 69 2.13 15.22 -20.34
CA ILE A 69 3.09 15.13 -19.23
C ILE A 69 3.41 16.55 -18.75
N TYR A 70 2.85 16.92 -17.61
CA TYR A 70 3.03 18.23 -16.98
C TYR A 70 4.17 18.16 -15.97
N ARG A 71 5.17 19.05 -16.12
CA ARG A 71 6.34 19.11 -15.24
C ARG A 71 6.29 20.38 -14.39
N LEU A 72 6.37 20.22 -13.08
CA LEU A 72 6.57 21.28 -12.11
C LEU A 72 7.90 21.01 -11.40
N ALA A 73 8.95 21.73 -11.76
CA ALA A 73 10.30 21.48 -11.28
C ALA A 73 11.11 22.80 -11.21
N ASP A 74 12.31 22.71 -10.64
CA ASP A 74 13.20 23.88 -10.42
C ASP A 74 14.09 24.21 -11.62
N ASP A 75 13.77 23.74 -12.82
CA ASP A 75 14.55 23.97 -14.04
C ASP A 75 13.79 24.83 -15.07
N ALA A 76 14.54 25.42 -16.01
CA ALA A 76 13.99 26.27 -17.08
C ALA A 76 13.12 25.49 -18.09
N GLY A 77 13.24 24.16 -18.15
CA GLY A 77 12.44 23.30 -19.01
C GLY A 77 11.11 22.86 -18.39
N ALA A 78 10.83 23.23 -17.14
CA ALA A 78 9.58 22.95 -16.47
C ALA A 78 8.45 23.87 -16.96
N SER A 79 7.22 23.37 -16.89
CA SER A 79 6.02 24.18 -17.22
C SER A 79 5.86 25.34 -16.24
N GLN A 80 6.15 25.10 -14.96
CA GLN A 80 6.08 26.05 -13.85
C GLN A 80 6.97 25.60 -12.69
N ALA A 81 7.36 26.56 -11.84
CA ALA A 81 8.00 26.24 -10.57
C ALA A 81 7.06 25.43 -9.65
N PRO A 82 7.58 24.50 -8.83
CA PRO A 82 6.78 23.61 -8.01
C PRO A 82 6.32 24.30 -6.71
N THR A 83 5.58 25.40 -6.85
CA THR A 83 4.94 26.12 -5.75
C THR A 83 3.61 25.44 -5.39
N ARG A 84 3.15 25.64 -4.14
CA ARG A 84 1.84 25.14 -3.68
C ARG A 84 0.72 25.57 -4.64
N ALA A 85 0.67 26.84 -4.98
CA ALA A 85 -0.38 27.38 -5.85
C ALA A 85 -0.38 26.72 -7.23
N ALA A 86 0.79 26.56 -7.85
CA ALA A 86 0.93 25.92 -9.16
C ALA A 86 0.51 24.45 -9.14
N ILE A 87 0.89 23.71 -8.09
CA ILE A 87 0.54 22.30 -7.93
C ILE A 87 -0.98 22.13 -7.78
N LEU A 88 -1.61 22.87 -6.86
CA LEU A 88 -3.06 22.79 -6.63
C LEU A 88 -3.87 23.25 -7.85
N ALA A 89 -3.42 24.31 -8.54
CA ALA A 89 -4.07 24.78 -9.78
C ALA A 89 -4.00 23.71 -10.88
N ARG A 90 -2.86 23.01 -11.03
CA ARG A 90 -2.72 21.94 -12.02
C ARG A 90 -3.58 20.73 -11.67
N LEU A 91 -3.65 20.32 -10.41
CA LEU A 91 -4.55 19.25 -9.96
C LEU A 91 -6.01 19.60 -10.26
N ALA A 92 -6.45 20.82 -9.93
CA ALA A 92 -7.81 21.28 -10.19
C ALA A 92 -8.12 21.38 -11.71
N GLN A 93 -7.13 21.71 -12.54
CA GLN A 93 -7.31 21.69 -13.99
C GLN A 93 -7.48 20.27 -14.51
N LEU A 94 -6.62 19.34 -14.09
CA LEU A 94 -6.69 17.93 -14.49
C LEU A 94 -8.00 17.28 -14.01
N GLU A 95 -8.47 17.60 -12.82
CA GLU A 95 -9.77 17.14 -12.32
C GLU A 95 -10.92 17.52 -13.26
N LYS A 96 -10.89 18.72 -13.85
CA LYS A 96 -11.92 19.16 -14.79
C LYS A 96 -11.87 18.44 -16.14
N THR A 97 -10.70 18.02 -16.57
CA THR A 97 -10.47 17.44 -17.91
C THR A 97 -10.52 15.92 -17.93
N LEU A 98 -10.02 15.25 -16.88
CA LEU A 98 -9.95 13.80 -16.83
C LEU A 98 -11.30 13.20 -16.43
N GLY A 99 -11.59 12.02 -16.98
CA GLY A 99 -12.84 11.33 -16.78
C GLY A 99 -12.67 9.81 -16.67
N LYS A 100 -13.74 9.13 -17.02
CA LYS A 100 -13.81 7.67 -16.96
C LYS A 100 -12.75 7.03 -17.83
N ASP A 101 -12.07 6.06 -17.24
CA ASP A 101 -11.04 5.21 -17.87
C ASP A 101 -9.73 5.92 -18.21
N ASP A 102 -9.62 7.25 -17.97
CA ASP A 102 -8.35 7.95 -18.03
C ASP A 102 -7.41 7.50 -16.90
N VAL A 103 -6.11 7.66 -17.14
CA VAL A 103 -5.06 7.35 -16.16
C VAL A 103 -4.32 8.64 -15.82
N LEU A 104 -4.24 8.96 -14.53
CA LEU A 104 -3.38 10.02 -14.01
C LEU A 104 -2.23 9.40 -13.22
N LEU A 105 -1.00 9.58 -13.69
CA LEU A 105 0.18 9.35 -12.86
C LEU A 105 0.55 10.64 -12.13
N LEU A 106 0.52 10.61 -10.81
CA LEU A 106 0.97 11.67 -9.92
C LEU A 106 2.33 11.27 -9.33
N TYR A 107 3.37 11.97 -9.70
CA TYR A 107 4.72 11.70 -9.23
C TYR A 107 5.24 12.88 -8.41
N TRP A 108 5.83 12.59 -7.26
CA TRP A 108 6.45 13.60 -6.39
C TRP A 108 7.83 13.16 -5.93
N SER A 109 8.82 14.02 -6.16
CA SER A 109 10.19 13.87 -5.68
C SER A 109 10.59 15.14 -4.90
N GLY A 110 11.05 14.97 -3.65
CA GLY A 110 11.42 16.08 -2.79
C GLY A 110 11.40 15.77 -1.31
N HIS A 111 11.43 16.80 -0.50
CA HIS A 111 11.27 16.68 0.95
C HIS A 111 9.80 16.59 1.37
N SER A 112 9.59 15.92 2.47
CA SER A 112 8.39 16.05 3.28
C SER A 112 8.74 16.18 4.76
N VAL A 113 7.81 16.63 5.55
CA VAL A 113 7.94 16.78 7.00
C VAL A 113 6.75 16.15 7.68
N LEU A 114 7.00 15.49 8.79
CA LEU A 114 5.97 14.90 9.64
C LEU A 114 5.74 15.83 10.84
N LEU A 115 4.60 16.52 10.84
CA LEU A 115 4.22 17.43 11.91
C LEU A 115 3.43 16.69 12.98
N PRO A 116 3.77 16.84 14.27
CA PRO A 116 3.00 16.26 15.36
C PRO A 116 1.57 16.82 15.40
N VAL A 117 0.62 15.99 15.82
CA VAL A 117 -0.76 16.38 16.12
C VAL A 117 -0.93 16.44 17.63
N TYR A 118 -1.55 17.51 18.14
CA TYR A 118 -1.68 17.75 19.57
C TYR A 118 -2.82 16.97 20.23
N PRO A 119 -2.72 16.71 21.55
CA PRO A 119 -3.82 16.14 22.33
C PRO A 119 -5.09 16.98 22.18
N GLY A 120 -6.23 16.32 21.92
CA GLY A 120 -7.53 16.96 21.70
C GLY A 120 -7.92 17.15 20.24
N GLN A 121 -7.01 16.93 19.30
CA GLN A 121 -7.36 16.76 17.89
C GLN A 121 -7.70 15.29 17.65
N ALA A 122 -8.77 15.01 16.87
CA ALA A 122 -9.04 13.67 16.39
C ALA A 122 -7.83 13.24 15.55
N ALA A 123 -6.99 12.41 16.13
CA ALA A 123 -5.74 11.99 15.53
C ALA A 123 -6.03 11.13 14.30
N ALA A 124 -5.33 11.41 13.19
CA ALA A 124 -4.98 10.32 12.30
C ALA A 124 -4.44 9.15 13.16
N PRO A 125 -4.62 7.89 12.77
CA PRO A 125 -4.25 6.74 13.61
C PRO A 125 -2.86 6.80 14.25
N GLN A 126 -2.05 7.75 13.83
CA GLN A 126 -0.65 7.92 14.24
C GLN A 126 -0.33 9.30 14.86
N GLY A 127 -1.30 10.18 15.11
CA GLY A 127 -1.06 11.47 15.77
C GLY A 127 -0.11 12.42 15.04
N ARG A 128 0.09 12.25 13.74
CA ARG A 128 1.02 13.05 12.93
C ARG A 128 0.42 13.36 11.56
N ARG A 129 0.78 14.51 10.98
CA ARG A 129 0.36 14.94 9.65
C ARG A 129 1.56 15.13 8.74
N THR A 130 1.53 14.50 7.58
CA THR A 130 2.54 14.70 6.54
C THR A 130 2.25 15.96 5.75
N ARG A 131 3.31 16.75 5.53
CA ARG A 131 3.35 17.84 4.56
C ARG A 131 4.43 17.57 3.53
N LEU A 132 4.06 17.50 2.25
CA LEU A 132 4.97 17.52 1.13
C LEU A 132 5.43 18.96 0.93
N LEU A 133 6.74 19.21 1.02
CA LEU A 133 7.27 20.56 0.91
C LEU A 133 7.29 21.03 -0.56
N THR A 134 6.89 22.27 -0.78
CA THR A 134 6.92 22.95 -2.06
C THR A 134 8.04 24.00 -2.09
N ARG A 135 8.41 24.50 -3.25
CA ARG A 135 9.47 25.52 -3.39
C ARG A 135 9.25 26.73 -2.48
N ASP A 136 8.00 27.15 -2.28
CA ASP A 136 7.56 28.28 -1.47
C ASP A 136 7.21 27.91 -0.01
N SER A 137 7.57 26.70 0.43
CA SER A 137 7.38 26.30 1.83
C SER A 137 8.26 27.13 2.75
N GLN A 138 7.66 27.71 3.78
CA GLN A 138 8.34 28.52 4.79
C GLN A 138 7.73 28.32 6.18
N VAL A 139 8.54 28.50 7.20
CA VAL A 139 8.07 28.49 8.59
C VAL A 139 7.92 29.93 9.06
N SER A 140 6.79 30.27 9.67
CA SER A 140 6.53 31.61 10.20
C SER A 140 7.60 32.03 11.20
N HIS A 141 7.81 33.35 11.39
CA HIS A 141 8.81 33.92 12.30
C HIS A 141 8.73 33.38 13.73
N GLN A 142 7.56 32.96 14.17
CA GLN A 142 7.37 32.36 15.50
C GLN A 142 7.58 30.83 15.50
N GLY A 143 7.92 30.21 14.35
CA GLY A 143 8.11 28.78 14.23
C GLY A 143 6.84 27.93 14.40
N ARG A 144 5.66 28.56 14.35
CA ARG A 144 4.39 27.93 14.75
C ARG A 144 3.50 27.52 13.59
N GLN A 145 3.79 27.99 12.39
CA GLN A 145 3.02 27.70 11.19
C GLN A 145 3.94 27.36 10.04
N LEU A 146 3.65 26.29 9.32
CA LEU A 146 4.28 25.95 8.05
C LEU A 146 3.35 26.41 6.93
N ASP A 147 3.73 27.52 6.29
CA ASP A 147 3.07 28.03 5.10
C ASP A 147 3.63 27.33 3.85
N GLY A 148 2.84 27.28 2.81
CA GLY A 148 3.17 26.45 1.65
C GLY A 148 3.02 24.95 1.98
N GLY A 149 3.65 24.11 1.13
CA GLY A 149 3.53 22.66 1.26
C GLY A 149 2.11 22.13 0.98
N VAL A 150 1.99 20.88 0.58
CA VAL A 150 0.72 20.21 0.33
C VAL A 150 0.49 19.17 1.42
N GLY A 151 -0.64 19.25 2.11
CA GLY A 151 -1.00 18.30 3.16
C GLY A 151 -1.50 16.98 2.58
N SER A 152 -1.28 15.88 3.32
CA SER A 152 -1.77 14.55 2.91
C SER A 152 -3.29 14.52 2.71
N SER A 153 -4.06 15.20 3.56
CA SER A 153 -5.52 15.30 3.42
C SER A 153 -5.95 16.11 2.19
N GLU A 154 -5.23 17.17 1.82
CA GLU A 154 -5.52 17.95 0.61
C GLU A 154 -5.27 17.11 -0.65
N LEU A 155 -4.15 16.41 -0.68
CA LEU A 155 -3.83 15.50 -1.77
C LEU A 155 -4.81 14.34 -1.83
N GLY A 156 -5.21 13.81 -0.66
CA GLY A 156 -6.23 12.79 -0.55
C GLY A 156 -7.56 13.23 -1.18
N ARG A 157 -8.06 14.43 -0.86
CA ARG A 157 -9.28 14.97 -1.49
C ARG A 157 -9.17 15.10 -3.01
N ALA A 158 -8.03 15.55 -3.53
CA ALA A 158 -7.81 15.60 -4.97
C ALA A 158 -7.86 14.19 -5.60
N ILE A 159 -7.24 13.21 -4.98
CA ILE A 159 -7.28 11.80 -5.43
C ILE A 159 -8.72 11.27 -5.40
N ASP A 160 -9.48 11.56 -4.34
CA ASP A 160 -10.88 11.14 -4.21
C ASP A 160 -11.77 11.77 -5.29
N ALA A 161 -11.51 13.03 -5.67
CA ALA A 161 -12.20 13.71 -6.76
C ALA A 161 -11.95 13.02 -8.12
N PHE A 162 -10.71 12.62 -8.42
CA PHE A 162 -10.41 11.81 -9.61
C PHE A 162 -11.09 10.44 -9.56
N ALA A 163 -11.07 9.76 -8.41
CA ALA A 163 -11.71 8.46 -8.23
C ALA A 163 -13.23 8.54 -8.44
N ALA A 164 -13.88 9.61 -7.97
CA ALA A 164 -15.31 9.87 -8.20
C ALA A 164 -15.65 10.01 -9.69
N ARG A 165 -14.72 10.49 -10.51
CA ARG A 165 -14.85 10.59 -11.97
C ARG A 165 -14.44 9.30 -12.69
N GLN A 166 -14.16 8.24 -11.96
CA GLN A 166 -13.68 6.95 -12.48
C GLN A 166 -12.32 7.03 -13.20
N THR A 167 -11.51 8.04 -12.92
CA THR A 167 -10.12 8.14 -13.36
C THR A 167 -9.25 7.21 -12.51
N GLN A 168 -8.36 6.45 -13.14
CA GLN A 168 -7.34 5.67 -12.45
C GLN A 168 -6.24 6.59 -11.96
N VAL A 169 -5.94 6.61 -10.66
CA VAL A 169 -4.81 7.38 -10.12
C VAL A 169 -3.66 6.45 -9.73
N VAL A 170 -2.47 6.72 -10.24
CA VAL A 170 -1.23 6.07 -9.87
C VAL A 170 -0.33 7.11 -9.23
N ALA A 171 -0.15 7.05 -7.91
CA ALA A 171 0.65 8.01 -7.17
C ALA A 171 2.01 7.41 -6.78
N ILE A 172 3.11 8.11 -7.06
CA ILE A 172 4.47 7.67 -6.74
C ILE A 172 5.15 8.77 -5.95
N PHE A 173 5.56 8.46 -4.72
CA PHE A 173 6.19 9.42 -3.80
C PHE A 173 7.61 8.98 -3.47
N ASP A 174 8.59 9.66 -4.05
CA ASP A 174 9.98 9.56 -3.62
C ASP A 174 10.28 10.67 -2.62
N THR A 175 9.66 10.54 -1.46
CA THR A 175 9.74 11.45 -0.32
C THR A 175 9.81 10.65 0.97
N CYS A 176 10.21 11.30 2.06
CA CYS A 176 10.26 10.69 3.40
C CYS A 176 9.53 11.52 4.42
N HIS A 177 9.11 10.87 5.50
CA HIS A 177 8.47 11.53 6.64
C HIS A 177 9.36 11.55 7.88
N ALA A 178 10.69 11.76 7.72
CA ALA A 178 11.65 11.46 8.76
C ALA A 178 11.63 12.37 9.98
N ALA A 179 11.86 11.74 11.11
CA ALA A 179 12.40 12.37 12.31
C ALA A 179 13.94 12.54 12.21
N ALA A 180 14.50 13.45 13.01
CA ALA A 180 15.89 13.88 12.98
C ALA A 180 16.95 12.78 12.77
N GLY A 181 17.96 13.05 11.96
CA GLY A 181 19.12 12.19 11.75
C GLY A 181 20.19 12.88 10.91
N THR A 182 21.43 12.59 11.20
CA THR A 182 22.66 13.18 10.69
C THR A 182 22.85 12.96 9.17
N ARG A 183 23.50 13.90 8.51
CA ARG A 183 24.09 13.73 7.18
C ARG A 183 25.23 12.71 7.30
N SER A 184 25.22 11.66 6.50
CA SER A 184 26.38 10.79 6.33
C SER A 184 27.34 11.39 5.28
N GLY A 185 28.66 11.29 5.53
CA GLY A 185 29.70 11.81 4.63
C GLY A 185 29.90 11.02 3.33
N ASP A 186 29.05 10.05 3.02
CA ASP A 186 29.29 8.99 2.04
C ASP A 186 28.74 9.30 0.62
N GLY A 187 28.62 10.59 0.25
CA GLY A 187 28.09 11.00 -1.06
C GLY A 187 26.58 10.79 -1.21
N LEU A 188 25.88 10.46 -0.13
CA LEU A 188 24.42 10.32 -0.07
C LEU A 188 23.80 11.57 0.56
N ALA A 189 22.76 12.10 -0.09
CA ALA A 189 21.82 13.02 0.53
C ALA A 189 20.53 12.28 0.90
N TRP A 190 19.87 12.76 1.95
CA TRP A 190 18.67 12.09 2.47
C TRP A 190 17.46 13.01 2.36
N ARG A 191 16.36 12.48 1.85
CA ARG A 191 15.07 13.15 1.78
C ARG A 191 14.35 13.04 3.11
N GLY A 192 13.52 14.03 3.42
CA GLY A 192 12.80 14.17 4.68
C GLY A 192 13.52 15.09 5.66
N LEU A 193 12.76 16.02 6.21
CA LEU A 193 13.21 16.97 7.22
C LEU A 193 12.42 16.72 8.51
N ALA A 194 13.10 16.80 9.66
CA ALA A 194 12.40 16.85 10.92
C ALA A 194 11.75 18.22 11.10
N ALA A 195 10.70 18.29 11.90
CA ALA A 195 10.08 19.57 12.24
C ALA A 195 11.08 20.57 12.85
N SER A 196 12.04 20.07 13.64
CA SER A 196 13.16 20.86 14.18
C SER A 196 14.11 21.39 13.11
N ASP A 197 14.36 20.61 12.05
CA ASP A 197 15.29 21.00 10.97
C ASP A 197 14.78 22.22 10.19
N ILE A 198 13.47 22.43 10.16
CA ILE A 198 12.82 23.58 9.54
C ILE A 198 12.50 24.68 10.56
N GLY A 199 12.93 24.55 11.82
CA GLY A 199 12.67 25.53 12.87
C GLY A 199 11.22 25.58 13.35
N TRP A 200 10.41 24.55 13.02
CA TRP A 200 9.03 24.47 13.44
C TRP A 200 8.92 24.14 14.94
N ARG A 201 8.15 24.94 15.66
CA ARG A 201 7.90 24.78 17.10
C ARG A 201 6.43 24.46 17.32
N PRO A 202 6.12 23.47 18.15
CA PRO A 202 4.74 23.11 18.43
C PRO A 202 3.96 24.29 19.03
N ALA A 203 2.81 24.61 18.41
CA ALA A 203 1.80 25.46 19.01
C ALA A 203 0.58 24.62 19.39
N PRO A 204 -0.17 24.94 20.45
CA PRO A 204 -1.48 24.35 20.66
C PRO A 204 -2.40 24.80 19.52
N ASP A 205 -2.64 23.91 18.56
CA ASP A 205 -3.52 24.19 17.42
C ASP A 205 -4.93 23.66 17.71
N LYS A 206 -5.94 24.49 17.44
CA LYS A 206 -7.36 24.10 17.42
C LYS A 206 -7.65 23.41 16.07
N GLY A 207 -7.05 22.23 15.87
CA GLY A 207 -7.02 21.61 14.56
C GLY A 207 -8.36 21.10 14.06
N THR A 208 -8.50 21.13 12.75
CA THR A 208 -9.55 20.44 12.01
C THR A 208 -9.39 18.93 12.17
N PRO A 209 -10.45 18.17 12.46
CA PRO A 209 -10.38 16.72 12.48
C PRO A 209 -9.79 16.18 11.17
N PRO A 210 -9.03 15.07 11.19
CA PRO A 210 -8.64 14.41 9.96
C PRO A 210 -9.90 13.99 9.21
N ASP A 211 -9.92 14.21 7.89
CA ASP A 211 -10.95 13.65 7.04
C ASP A 211 -10.97 12.13 7.23
N GLU A 212 -12.15 11.55 7.36
CA GLU A 212 -12.32 10.10 7.38
C GLU A 212 -11.77 9.55 6.06
N ALA A 213 -10.84 8.63 6.18
CA ALA A 213 -10.25 8.04 5.00
C ALA A 213 -11.27 7.10 4.34
N GLN A 214 -11.55 7.36 3.08
CA GLN A 214 -12.48 6.58 2.28
C GLN A 214 -11.73 5.52 1.47
N ALA A 215 -12.38 4.38 1.22
CA ALA A 215 -11.87 3.39 0.28
C ALA A 215 -11.77 4.04 -1.12
N ARG A 216 -10.60 3.90 -1.76
CA ARG A 216 -10.29 4.50 -3.06
C ARG A 216 -10.22 3.44 -4.13
N PRO A 217 -11.33 3.06 -4.78
CA PRO A 217 -11.28 2.22 -5.96
C PRO A 217 -10.44 2.93 -7.04
N ARG A 218 -9.71 2.17 -7.85
CA ARG A 218 -8.84 2.70 -8.93
C ARG A 218 -7.68 3.59 -8.45
N TYR A 219 -7.24 3.45 -7.22
CA TYR A 219 -6.06 4.11 -6.68
C TYR A 219 -4.92 3.11 -6.50
N VAL A 220 -3.73 3.51 -6.91
CA VAL A 220 -2.48 2.78 -6.66
C VAL A 220 -1.47 3.78 -6.14
N ALA A 221 -0.74 3.43 -5.09
CA ALA A 221 0.32 4.28 -4.55
C ALA A 221 1.61 3.50 -4.32
N PHE A 222 2.72 4.16 -4.60
CA PHE A 222 4.09 3.71 -4.36
C PHE A 222 4.79 4.74 -3.50
N PHE A 223 5.20 4.36 -2.30
CA PHE A 223 5.96 5.19 -1.37
C PHE A 223 7.37 4.62 -1.22
N ALA A 224 8.36 5.48 -1.26
CA ALA A 224 9.77 5.08 -1.18
C ALA A 224 10.18 4.53 0.19
N ALA A 225 9.43 4.84 1.25
CA ALA A 225 9.71 4.42 2.61
C ALA A 225 8.47 4.48 3.50
N GLU A 226 8.53 3.82 4.66
CA GLU A 226 7.63 3.99 5.78
C GLU A 226 7.67 5.43 6.33
N ALA A 227 6.59 5.82 7.02
CA ALA A 227 6.38 7.19 7.49
C ALA A 227 7.52 7.78 8.36
N GLN A 228 8.30 6.96 9.03
CA GLN A 228 9.41 7.38 9.91
C GLN A 228 10.80 7.17 9.31
N GLN A 229 10.90 6.64 8.10
CA GLN A 229 12.17 6.34 7.45
C GLN A 229 12.55 7.45 6.46
N ARG A 230 13.83 7.56 6.16
CA ARG A 230 14.39 8.46 5.13
C ARG A 230 14.68 7.69 3.85
N THR A 231 14.58 8.36 2.69
CA THR A 231 15.01 7.79 1.42
C THR A 231 16.28 8.50 0.91
N PRO A 232 17.24 7.75 0.36
CA PRO A 232 18.48 8.33 -0.12
C PRO A 232 18.37 8.80 -1.58
N GLU A 233 19.09 9.87 -1.89
CA GLU A 233 19.47 10.24 -3.25
C GLU A 233 20.99 10.23 -3.38
N ALA A 234 21.49 9.88 -4.57
CA ALA A 234 22.92 9.79 -4.84
C ALA A 234 23.26 10.12 -6.29
N ALA A 235 24.45 10.63 -6.50
CA ALA A 235 25.07 10.63 -7.83
C ALA A 235 25.41 9.18 -8.26
N THR A 236 25.44 8.93 -9.56
CA THR A 236 25.96 7.65 -10.08
C THR A 236 27.29 7.86 -10.80
N ALA A 237 28.03 6.76 -11.01
CA ALA A 237 29.22 6.79 -11.87
C ALA A 237 28.89 7.24 -13.31
N ALA A 238 27.69 6.91 -13.81
CA ALA A 238 27.22 7.34 -15.13
C ALA A 238 26.80 8.81 -15.20
N THR A 239 26.47 9.44 -14.05
CA THR A 239 26.06 10.83 -13.96
C THR A 239 26.76 11.51 -12.78
N PRO A 240 28.10 11.71 -12.86
CA PRO A 240 28.84 12.39 -11.79
C PRO A 240 28.28 13.81 -11.57
N GLY A 241 27.99 14.15 -10.33
CA GLY A 241 27.45 15.46 -9.96
C GLY A 241 25.93 15.65 -10.11
N LEU A 242 25.21 14.68 -10.73
CA LEU A 242 23.75 14.70 -10.78
C LEU A 242 23.20 13.65 -9.80
N ALA A 243 22.71 14.11 -8.67
CA ALA A 243 22.00 13.26 -7.74
C ALA A 243 20.64 12.81 -8.34
N ALA A 244 20.15 11.65 -7.94
CA ALA A 244 18.77 11.21 -8.20
C ALA A 244 18.33 10.25 -7.09
N GLY A 245 17.02 10.19 -6.83
CA GLY A 245 16.46 9.29 -5.83
C GLY A 245 16.68 7.83 -6.19
N LEU A 246 17.18 7.04 -5.25
CA LEU A 246 17.42 5.61 -5.49
C LEU A 246 16.10 4.87 -5.74
N PHE A 247 15.02 5.27 -5.07
CA PHE A 247 13.69 4.70 -5.31
C PHE A 247 13.16 5.04 -6.70
N THR A 248 13.29 6.29 -7.13
CA THR A 248 12.90 6.70 -8.50
C THR A 248 13.62 5.87 -9.55
N ARG A 249 14.93 5.69 -9.41
CA ARG A 249 15.71 4.83 -10.32
C ARG A 249 15.20 3.39 -10.33
N ALA A 250 14.90 2.86 -9.16
CA ALA A 250 14.38 1.50 -9.02
C ALA A 250 13.01 1.34 -9.68
N VAL A 251 12.10 2.29 -9.49
CA VAL A 251 10.77 2.32 -10.11
C VAL A 251 10.87 2.39 -11.64
N ILE A 252 11.76 3.24 -12.17
CA ILE A 252 11.98 3.36 -13.62
C ILE A 252 12.59 2.08 -14.19
N ALA A 253 13.63 1.54 -13.57
CA ALA A 253 14.27 0.30 -14.02
C ALA A 253 13.31 -0.90 -14.01
N ALA A 254 12.41 -0.94 -13.01
CA ALA A 254 11.36 -1.95 -12.95
C ALA A 254 10.30 -1.77 -14.06
N LEU A 255 9.95 -0.52 -14.39
CA LEU A 255 8.98 -0.21 -15.44
C LEU A 255 9.50 -0.63 -16.83
N GLN A 256 10.80 -0.50 -17.09
CA GLN A 256 11.45 -0.94 -18.32
C GLN A 256 11.37 -2.46 -18.55
N ARG A 257 11.07 -3.25 -17.52
CA ARG A 257 10.82 -4.69 -17.61
C ARG A 257 9.40 -5.04 -18.09
N GLN A 258 8.60 -4.04 -18.46
CA GLN A 258 7.24 -4.18 -18.97
C GLN A 258 6.33 -5.02 -18.05
N PRO A 259 6.19 -4.65 -16.77
CA PRO A 259 5.29 -5.36 -15.86
C PRO A 259 3.85 -5.31 -16.36
N GLN A 260 3.10 -6.39 -16.15
CA GLN A 260 1.71 -6.47 -16.60
C GLN A 260 0.73 -5.88 -15.58
N THR A 261 1.09 -5.89 -14.28
CA THR A 261 0.29 -5.36 -13.19
C THR A 261 1.12 -4.43 -12.30
N TYR A 262 0.44 -3.62 -11.49
CA TYR A 262 1.12 -2.78 -10.51
C TYR A 262 1.84 -3.60 -9.44
N ALA A 263 1.33 -4.79 -9.07
CA ALA A 263 2.03 -5.70 -8.16
C ALA A 263 3.37 -6.18 -8.73
N MET A 264 3.40 -6.54 -10.01
CA MET A 264 4.66 -6.92 -10.69
C MET A 264 5.63 -5.74 -10.74
N TRP A 265 5.13 -4.52 -11.00
CA TRP A 265 5.95 -3.32 -10.97
C TRP A 265 6.53 -3.05 -9.59
N ALA A 266 5.69 -3.11 -8.54
CA ALA A 266 6.09 -2.94 -7.14
C ALA A 266 7.17 -3.96 -6.71
N GLY A 267 6.97 -5.23 -7.03
CA GLY A 267 7.94 -6.30 -6.72
C GLY A 267 9.29 -6.09 -7.39
N ALA A 268 9.27 -5.78 -8.70
CA ALA A 268 10.49 -5.49 -9.46
C ALA A 268 11.19 -4.21 -8.95
N ALA A 269 10.43 -3.15 -8.62
CA ALA A 269 10.96 -1.93 -8.04
C ALA A 269 11.64 -2.16 -6.69
N THR A 270 11.03 -2.97 -5.82
CA THR A 270 11.63 -3.35 -4.52
C THR A 270 12.96 -4.05 -4.71
N GLN A 271 13.03 -5.01 -5.64
CA GLN A 271 14.26 -5.73 -5.92
C GLN A 271 15.37 -4.79 -6.41
N GLN A 272 15.06 -3.89 -7.35
CA GLN A 272 16.01 -2.89 -7.86
C GLN A 272 16.45 -1.92 -6.75
N TYR A 273 15.52 -1.50 -5.89
CA TYR A 273 15.81 -0.58 -4.79
C TYR A 273 16.78 -1.21 -3.78
N ARG A 274 16.53 -2.46 -3.38
CA ARG A 274 17.43 -3.20 -2.49
C ARG A 274 18.82 -3.37 -3.10
N SER A 275 18.90 -3.70 -4.39
CA SER A 275 20.19 -3.80 -5.10
C SER A 275 20.95 -2.47 -5.10
N ALA A 276 20.24 -1.35 -5.30
CA ALA A 276 20.82 -0.01 -5.23
C ALA A 276 21.32 0.32 -3.82
N LEU A 277 20.51 0.07 -2.77
CA LEU A 277 20.90 0.29 -1.37
C LEU A 277 22.13 -0.54 -0.98
N GLN A 278 22.21 -1.78 -1.46
CA GLN A 278 23.39 -2.64 -1.24
C GLN A 278 24.64 -2.10 -1.95
N ALA A 279 24.50 -1.58 -3.17
CA ALA A 279 25.63 -1.02 -3.92
C ALA A 279 26.26 0.19 -3.22
N TYR A 280 25.49 0.96 -2.46
CA TYR A 280 25.97 2.05 -1.62
C TYR A 280 26.43 1.60 -0.22
N GLN A 281 26.50 0.29 0.03
CA GLN A 281 27.00 -0.32 1.28
C GLN A 281 26.28 0.20 2.55
N LEU A 282 25.04 0.64 2.41
CA LEU A 282 24.24 1.06 3.56
C LEU A 282 23.98 -0.14 4.50
N PRO A 283 24.10 0.06 5.80
CA PRO A 283 23.75 -1.00 6.75
C PRO A 283 22.26 -1.34 6.62
N ARG A 284 21.90 -2.61 6.69
CA ARG A 284 20.50 -3.06 6.51
C ARG A 284 19.52 -2.38 7.47
N SER A 285 19.97 -1.99 8.66
CA SER A 285 19.18 -1.24 9.64
C SER A 285 18.76 0.16 9.15
N ALA A 286 19.51 0.73 8.21
CA ALA A 286 19.21 2.05 7.61
C ALA A 286 18.41 1.93 6.30
N TRP A 287 18.11 0.72 5.82
CA TRP A 287 17.39 0.56 4.56
C TRP A 287 15.94 1.00 4.72
N PRO A 288 15.46 1.91 3.87
CA PRO A 288 14.04 2.22 3.80
C PRO A 288 13.24 1.03 3.29
N SER A 289 12.02 0.90 3.79
CA SER A 289 11.05 -0.12 3.38
C SER A 289 9.99 0.54 2.50
N PRO A 290 9.97 0.30 1.19
CA PRO A 290 8.96 0.86 0.32
C PRO A 290 7.58 0.30 0.68
N VAL A 291 6.55 1.13 0.49
CA VAL A 291 5.15 0.78 0.77
C VAL A 291 4.36 0.91 -0.52
N TYR A 292 3.52 -0.07 -0.81
CA TYR A 292 2.65 -0.08 -1.97
C TYR A 292 1.21 -0.30 -1.54
N ALA A 293 0.29 0.41 -2.20
CA ALA A 293 -1.09 0.52 -1.75
C ALA A 293 -2.09 0.49 -2.90
N GLY A 294 -3.32 0.10 -2.62
CA GLY A 294 -4.44 0.19 -3.55
C GLY A 294 -4.58 -1.02 -4.46
N ALA A 295 -5.11 -0.82 -5.67
CA ALA A 295 -5.44 -1.86 -6.64
C ALA A 295 -4.19 -2.40 -7.37
N LEU A 296 -3.28 -3.04 -6.63
CA LEU A 296 -1.99 -3.51 -7.16
C LEU A 296 -2.12 -4.65 -8.18
N ASP A 297 -3.20 -5.42 -8.16
CA ASP A 297 -3.52 -6.48 -9.11
C ASP A 297 -4.11 -5.95 -10.42
N ALA A 298 -4.44 -4.66 -10.50
CA ALA A 298 -4.94 -4.05 -11.72
C ALA A 298 -3.88 -4.09 -12.83
N PRO A 299 -4.32 -4.24 -14.11
CA PRO A 299 -3.44 -4.13 -15.25
C PRO A 299 -2.78 -2.75 -15.33
N LEU A 300 -1.52 -2.73 -15.77
CA LEU A 300 -0.78 -1.49 -15.91
C LEU A 300 -1.42 -0.56 -16.96
N TRP A 301 -1.64 0.69 -16.60
CA TRP A 301 -2.18 1.74 -17.48
C TRP A 301 -3.56 1.48 -18.08
N GLN A 302 -4.39 0.66 -17.46
CA GLN A 302 -5.76 0.40 -17.92
C GLN A 302 -6.76 1.00 -16.94
N GLY A 303 -7.38 2.09 -17.30
CA GLY A 303 -8.33 2.84 -16.46
C GLY A 303 -9.64 2.11 -16.14
N GLY A 304 -10.01 1.08 -16.87
CA GLY A 304 -11.33 0.42 -16.80
C GLY A 304 -11.34 -1.08 -16.60
N GLY A 305 -10.21 -1.71 -16.32
CA GLY A 305 -10.13 -3.18 -16.22
C GLY A 305 -10.87 -3.73 -14.99
N SER A 306 -11.84 -4.64 -15.22
CA SER A 306 -12.18 -5.65 -14.21
C SER A 306 -10.89 -6.37 -13.85
N GLY A 307 -10.54 -6.38 -12.55
CA GLY A 307 -9.28 -6.93 -12.05
C GLY A 307 -8.96 -8.27 -12.69
N LEU A 308 -7.76 -8.39 -13.25
CA LEU A 308 -7.24 -9.69 -13.65
C LEU A 308 -7.19 -10.57 -12.40
N ALA A 309 -7.50 -11.84 -12.55
CA ALA A 309 -7.32 -12.78 -11.45
C ALA A 309 -5.86 -12.67 -10.95
N PRO A 310 -5.65 -12.64 -9.63
CA PRO A 310 -4.33 -12.47 -9.06
C PRO A 310 -3.35 -13.49 -9.64
N LEU A 311 -2.16 -13.02 -10.03
CA LEU A 311 -1.08 -13.87 -10.50
C LEU A 311 -0.08 -14.13 -9.38
N TRP A 312 0.39 -15.35 -9.27
CA TRP A 312 1.27 -15.84 -8.22
C TRP A 312 2.63 -16.22 -8.83
N PRO A 313 3.76 -15.76 -8.28
CA PRO A 313 5.07 -16.07 -8.84
C PRO A 313 5.46 -17.50 -8.49
N VAL A 314 5.39 -18.39 -9.45
CA VAL A 314 5.95 -19.74 -9.34
C VAL A 314 7.45 -19.68 -9.59
N GLN A 315 8.23 -20.21 -8.67
CA GLN A 315 9.68 -20.20 -8.68
C GLN A 315 10.20 -21.65 -8.59
N ARG A 316 11.48 -21.85 -8.93
CA ARG A 316 12.15 -23.12 -8.79
C ARG A 316 13.47 -22.91 -8.09
N ASP A 317 13.72 -23.72 -7.06
CA ASP A 317 14.99 -23.80 -6.33
C ASP A 317 15.57 -25.24 -6.36
N ALA A 318 16.58 -25.50 -5.54
CA ALA A 318 17.18 -26.82 -5.43
C ALA A 318 16.22 -27.90 -4.86
N GLN A 319 15.18 -27.49 -4.15
CA GLN A 319 14.18 -28.37 -3.54
C GLN A 319 12.94 -28.55 -4.44
N GLY A 320 12.85 -27.84 -5.56
CA GLY A 320 11.76 -27.96 -6.52
C GLY A 320 10.96 -26.69 -6.76
N TRP A 321 9.69 -26.86 -7.13
CA TRP A 321 8.79 -25.75 -7.41
C TRP A 321 8.17 -25.19 -6.13
N HIS A 322 8.06 -23.87 -6.03
CA HIS A 322 7.43 -23.20 -4.88
C HIS A 322 6.83 -21.84 -5.28
N VAL A 323 5.97 -21.33 -4.41
CA VAL A 323 5.55 -19.92 -4.36
C VAL A 323 5.94 -19.36 -3.00
N PRO A 324 6.50 -18.12 -2.92
CA PRO A 324 6.92 -17.48 -1.67
C PRO A 324 5.71 -16.89 -0.92
N TYR A 325 4.64 -17.68 -0.79
CA TYR A 325 3.36 -17.37 -0.16
C TYR A 325 2.79 -18.63 0.49
N GLY A 326 2.00 -18.47 1.54
CA GLY A 326 1.49 -19.60 2.29
C GLY A 326 0.14 -19.37 2.95
N LEU A 327 -0.04 -19.92 4.15
CA LEU A 327 -1.26 -19.82 4.94
C LEU A 327 -1.71 -18.37 5.17
N LEU A 328 -0.75 -17.47 5.45
CA LEU A 328 -1.03 -16.05 5.68
C LEU A 328 -1.59 -15.33 4.44
N ASP A 329 -1.35 -15.90 3.29
CA ASP A 329 -1.79 -15.39 2.00
C ASP A 329 -3.06 -16.11 1.51
N GLY A 330 -3.60 -16.99 2.35
CA GLY A 330 -4.81 -17.76 2.07
C GLY A 330 -4.58 -18.93 1.12
N ILE A 331 -3.34 -19.36 0.90
CA ILE A 331 -3.05 -20.59 0.15
C ILE A 331 -3.38 -21.79 1.03
N ARG A 332 -3.94 -22.80 0.41
CA ARG A 332 -4.28 -24.07 1.05
C ARG A 332 -3.71 -25.25 0.29
N GLU A 333 -3.48 -26.34 0.98
CA GLU A 333 -3.12 -27.58 0.33
C GLU A 333 -4.17 -27.99 -0.70
N GLY A 334 -3.70 -28.45 -1.87
CA GLY A 334 -4.55 -28.79 -3.00
C GLY A 334 -4.89 -27.62 -3.95
N ASP A 335 -4.58 -26.36 -3.61
CA ASP A 335 -4.75 -25.24 -4.54
C ASP A 335 -3.99 -25.49 -5.85
N LEU A 336 -4.61 -25.09 -6.96
CA LEU A 336 -4.01 -25.27 -8.30
C LEU A 336 -3.45 -23.97 -8.82
N PHE A 337 -2.21 -24.00 -9.29
CA PHE A 337 -1.54 -22.91 -9.98
C PHE A 337 -1.40 -23.25 -11.45
N ARG A 338 -1.74 -22.32 -12.35
CA ARG A 338 -1.77 -22.54 -13.81
C ARG A 338 -1.05 -21.42 -14.55
N GLN A 339 -0.14 -21.83 -15.42
CA GLN A 339 0.53 -20.99 -16.41
C GLN A 339 0.36 -21.67 -17.77
N ALA A 340 0.59 -20.97 -18.86
CA ALA A 340 0.43 -21.55 -20.20
C ALA A 340 1.19 -22.90 -20.32
N GLY A 341 0.45 -23.98 -20.45
CA GLY A 341 0.98 -25.35 -20.61
C GLY A 341 1.47 -26.02 -19.34
N ALA A 342 1.53 -25.36 -18.20
CA ALA A 342 2.02 -25.93 -16.95
C ALA A 342 1.01 -25.77 -15.80
N HIS A 343 0.85 -26.84 -15.02
CA HIS A 343 -0.06 -26.89 -13.89
C HIS A 343 0.65 -27.44 -12.66
N TRP A 344 0.48 -26.78 -11.52
CA TRP A 344 1.01 -27.23 -10.25
C TRP A 344 -0.10 -27.33 -9.21
N ARG A 345 0.10 -28.22 -8.23
CA ARG A 345 -0.75 -28.36 -7.05
C ARG A 345 0.06 -27.98 -5.82
N ALA A 346 -0.52 -27.19 -4.92
CA ALA A 346 0.03 -26.94 -3.59
C ALA A 346 0.10 -28.25 -2.81
N ALA A 347 1.30 -28.69 -2.49
CA ALA A 347 1.58 -29.95 -1.82
C ALA A 347 1.80 -29.77 -0.32
N THR A 348 2.66 -28.82 0.07
CA THR A 348 2.94 -28.48 1.45
C THR A 348 2.84 -26.98 1.62
N VAL A 349 1.97 -26.53 2.52
CA VAL A 349 1.72 -25.09 2.73
C VAL A 349 2.27 -24.70 4.10
N GLY A 350 3.36 -23.94 4.07
CA GLY A 350 3.90 -23.28 5.26
C GLY A 350 3.22 -21.93 5.51
N TRP A 351 3.67 -21.19 6.52
CA TRP A 351 3.15 -19.87 6.84
C TRP A 351 3.32 -18.85 5.71
N GLY A 352 4.46 -18.85 5.05
CA GLY A 352 4.79 -17.88 4.02
C GLY A 352 5.40 -18.46 2.76
N GLU A 353 5.44 -19.78 2.63
CA GLU A 353 5.90 -20.48 1.44
C GLU A 353 5.06 -21.74 1.21
N THR A 354 4.84 -22.06 -0.04
CA THR A 354 4.12 -23.27 -0.45
C THR A 354 4.96 -24.04 -1.45
N ARG A 355 5.23 -25.31 -1.16
CA ARG A 355 5.83 -26.25 -2.11
C ARG A 355 4.79 -26.75 -3.09
N LEU A 356 5.18 -26.81 -4.35
CA LEU A 356 4.31 -27.18 -5.46
C LEU A 356 4.74 -28.48 -6.11
N THR A 357 3.78 -29.33 -6.43
CA THR A 357 3.98 -30.51 -7.28
C THR A 357 3.51 -30.21 -8.69
N LEU A 358 4.40 -30.37 -9.67
CA LEU A 358 4.03 -30.28 -11.09
C LEU A 358 3.11 -31.44 -11.47
N LEU A 359 2.03 -31.16 -12.15
CA LEU A 359 1.06 -32.19 -12.57
C LEU A 359 1.54 -32.90 -13.86
N PRO A 360 1.18 -34.19 -14.06
CA PRO A 360 1.70 -35.01 -15.18
C PRO A 360 1.37 -34.49 -16.59
N ASP A 361 0.26 -33.77 -16.73
CA ASP A 361 -0.21 -33.20 -18.01
C ASP A 361 0.44 -31.85 -18.35
N SER A 362 1.48 -31.47 -17.65
CA SER A 362 2.16 -30.19 -17.81
C SER A 362 3.26 -30.27 -18.86
N ALA A 363 3.28 -29.32 -19.77
CA ALA A 363 4.34 -29.12 -20.76
C ALA A 363 4.98 -27.74 -20.60
N GLY A 364 6.31 -27.65 -20.73
CA GLY A 364 7.01 -26.38 -20.77
C GLY A 364 7.00 -25.59 -19.45
N ALA A 365 7.02 -26.30 -18.30
CA ALA A 365 7.05 -25.65 -16.99
C ALA A 365 8.27 -24.73 -16.81
N ALA A 366 8.04 -23.45 -16.55
CA ALA A 366 9.06 -22.44 -16.32
C ALA A 366 8.70 -21.58 -15.10
N ALA A 367 9.70 -21.02 -14.44
CA ALA A 367 9.46 -20.01 -13.42
C ALA A 367 8.75 -18.79 -14.04
N GLY A 368 7.71 -18.29 -13.37
CA GLY A 368 6.90 -17.20 -13.90
C GLY A 368 5.60 -17.00 -13.13
N TRP A 369 4.67 -16.29 -13.73
CA TRP A 369 3.42 -15.91 -13.10
C TRP A 369 2.28 -16.87 -13.45
N ALA A 370 1.61 -17.40 -12.44
CA ALA A 370 0.53 -18.37 -12.56
C ALA A 370 -0.78 -17.86 -11.94
N SER A 371 -1.91 -18.19 -12.54
CA SER A 371 -3.22 -18.02 -11.91
C SER A 371 -3.44 -19.10 -10.85
N ARG A 372 -4.15 -18.78 -9.76
CA ARG A 372 -4.52 -19.72 -8.71
C ARG A 372 -6.01 -20.03 -8.74
N THR A 373 -6.34 -21.31 -8.60
CA THR A 373 -7.70 -21.80 -8.35
C THR A 373 -7.71 -22.43 -6.95
N PRO A 374 -8.45 -21.88 -5.98
CA PRO A 374 -8.53 -22.44 -4.64
C PRO A 374 -9.09 -23.87 -4.65
N ALA A 375 -8.55 -24.72 -3.80
CA ALA A 375 -9.08 -26.06 -3.56
C ALA A 375 -10.48 -25.97 -2.90
N PRO A 376 -11.39 -26.93 -3.16
CA PRO A 376 -12.65 -27.03 -2.44
C PRO A 376 -12.42 -27.11 -0.92
N LEU A 377 -13.29 -26.49 -0.14
CA LEU A 377 -13.25 -26.65 1.31
C LEU A 377 -13.59 -28.10 1.71
N PRO A 378 -12.97 -28.65 2.75
CA PRO A 378 -13.32 -29.96 3.29
C PRO A 378 -14.82 -30.03 3.65
N ALA A 379 -15.42 -31.21 3.45
CA ALA A 379 -16.80 -31.45 3.87
C ALA A 379 -16.90 -31.25 5.39
N GLY A 380 -17.88 -30.46 5.84
CA GLY A 380 -18.06 -30.14 7.27
C GLY A 380 -17.47 -28.81 7.71
N SER A 381 -16.73 -28.09 6.83
CA SER A 381 -16.32 -26.71 7.11
C SER A 381 -17.56 -25.82 7.28
N ILE A 382 -17.50 -24.92 8.25
CA ILE A 382 -18.57 -23.94 8.52
C ILE A 382 -18.90 -23.21 7.20
N ARG A 383 -20.12 -23.40 6.71
CA ARG A 383 -20.63 -22.72 5.52
C ARG A 383 -21.68 -21.68 5.93
N PRO A 384 -21.30 -20.46 6.22
CA PRO A 384 -22.20 -19.37 5.93
C PRO A 384 -21.57 -18.43 4.91
N GLY A 385 -22.18 -18.27 3.74
CA GLY A 385 -21.87 -17.28 2.70
C GLY A 385 -20.39 -17.16 2.27
N LYS A 386 -20.11 -16.25 1.36
CA LYS A 386 -18.72 -15.96 0.89
C LYS A 386 -17.74 -15.54 2.01
N GLN A 387 -18.24 -15.12 3.16
CA GLN A 387 -17.42 -14.70 4.32
C GLN A 387 -17.08 -15.87 5.24
N GLY A 388 -17.89 -16.94 5.30
CA GLY A 388 -17.65 -18.09 6.16
C GLY A 388 -16.39 -18.86 5.84
N GLU A 389 -15.99 -18.90 4.57
CA GLU A 389 -14.72 -19.53 4.16
C GLU A 389 -13.50 -18.80 4.72
N ARG A 390 -13.54 -17.45 4.75
CA ARG A 390 -12.45 -16.62 5.27
C ARG A 390 -12.37 -16.70 6.80
N LEU A 391 -13.52 -16.68 7.47
CA LEU A 391 -13.61 -16.87 8.90
C LEU A 391 -13.03 -18.25 9.29
N ALA A 392 -13.45 -19.31 8.61
CA ALA A 392 -12.94 -20.65 8.85
C ALA A 392 -11.43 -20.75 8.62
N ALA A 393 -10.90 -20.08 7.58
CA ALA A 393 -9.47 -20.06 7.29
C ALA A 393 -8.67 -19.33 8.38
N LEU A 394 -9.14 -18.17 8.87
CA LEU A 394 -8.49 -17.44 9.97
C LEU A 394 -8.54 -18.23 11.31
N LEU A 395 -9.67 -18.86 11.61
CA LEU A 395 -9.81 -19.66 12.82
C LEU A 395 -9.03 -20.98 12.75
N ALA A 396 -8.75 -21.49 11.55
CA ALA A 396 -7.97 -22.70 11.32
C ALA A 396 -6.44 -22.47 11.33
N LEU A 397 -5.96 -21.22 11.37
CA LEU A 397 -4.53 -20.95 11.47
C LEU A 397 -3.98 -21.61 12.75
N PRO A 398 -2.86 -22.33 12.69
CA PRO A 398 -2.30 -22.98 13.88
C PRO A 398 -1.83 -21.93 14.90
N ALA A 399 -2.00 -22.23 16.19
CA ALA A 399 -1.36 -21.45 17.25
C ALA A 399 0.15 -21.70 17.21
N THR A 400 0.93 -20.64 17.31
CA THR A 400 2.39 -20.74 17.25
C THR A 400 2.96 -20.63 18.67
N PRO A 401 3.70 -21.63 19.16
CA PRO A 401 4.36 -21.55 20.45
C PRO A 401 5.52 -20.53 20.41
N GLY A 402 5.74 -19.83 21.51
CA GLY A 402 6.85 -18.92 21.66
C GLY A 402 6.48 -17.61 22.37
N PRO A 403 7.46 -16.78 22.75
CA PRO A 403 7.18 -15.48 23.32
C PRO A 403 6.46 -14.60 22.31
N PRO A 404 5.48 -13.79 22.74
CA PRO A 404 4.71 -12.96 21.84
C PRO A 404 5.59 -11.90 21.16
N LEU A 405 5.45 -11.75 19.84
CA LEU A 405 6.10 -10.71 19.04
C LEU A 405 5.62 -9.30 19.43
N LEU A 406 4.38 -9.21 19.87
CA LEU A 406 3.71 -7.96 20.22
C LEU A 406 3.11 -8.05 21.63
N ASP A 407 3.18 -6.95 22.38
CA ASP A 407 2.45 -6.80 23.64
C ASP A 407 1.03 -6.31 23.32
N ALA A 408 0.08 -7.23 23.31
CA ALA A 408 -1.32 -6.92 23.05
C ALA A 408 -2.15 -7.05 24.33
N ARG A 409 -2.94 -6.02 24.64
CA ARG A 409 -3.74 -5.90 25.86
C ARG A 409 -5.15 -5.44 25.56
N ILE A 410 -6.08 -5.90 26.38
CA ILE A 410 -7.48 -5.48 26.34
C ILE A 410 -7.85 -4.81 27.65
N GLU A 411 -8.49 -3.65 27.55
CA GLU A 411 -9.22 -3.04 28.65
C GLU A 411 -10.71 -3.26 28.40
N LEU A 412 -11.33 -4.02 29.29
CA LEU A 412 -12.74 -4.37 29.23
C LEU A 412 -13.52 -3.55 30.26
N THR A 413 -14.51 -2.80 29.81
CA THR A 413 -15.41 -2.01 30.67
C THR A 413 -16.86 -2.48 30.45
N LEU A 414 -17.40 -3.23 31.38
CA LEU A 414 -18.81 -3.59 31.38
C LEU A 414 -19.67 -2.39 31.82
N PRO A 415 -20.93 -2.31 31.40
CA PRO A 415 -21.84 -1.28 31.86
C PRO A 415 -21.89 -1.15 33.38
N GLY A 416 -21.63 0.05 33.91
CA GLY A 416 -21.64 0.32 35.34
C GLY A 416 -20.50 -0.29 36.17
N LYS A 417 -19.48 -0.89 35.55
CA LYS A 417 -18.33 -1.48 36.24
C LYS A 417 -17.02 -0.74 35.92
N ALA A 418 -16.03 -0.87 36.80
CA ALA A 418 -14.68 -0.35 36.57
C ALA A 418 -13.97 -1.12 35.44
N PRO A 419 -13.06 -0.47 34.69
CA PRO A 419 -12.26 -1.12 33.66
C PRO A 419 -11.39 -2.26 34.24
N ARG A 420 -11.25 -3.35 33.47
CA ARG A 420 -10.37 -4.48 33.79
C ARG A 420 -9.38 -4.69 32.65
N GLN A 421 -8.11 -4.80 32.98
CA GLN A 421 -7.04 -5.10 32.05
C GLN A 421 -6.85 -6.60 31.88
N LEU A 422 -6.70 -7.06 30.62
CA LEU A 422 -6.46 -8.45 30.26
C LEU A 422 -5.36 -8.51 29.20
N ALA A 423 -4.56 -9.57 29.21
CA ALA A 423 -3.67 -9.87 28.11
C ALA A 423 -4.49 -10.37 26.91
N PHE A 424 -4.08 -10.00 25.70
CA PHE A 424 -4.63 -10.59 24.48
C PHE A 424 -3.90 -11.92 24.24
N ALA A 425 -4.58 -13.01 24.57
CA ALA A 425 -4.09 -14.35 24.34
C ALA A 425 -5.27 -15.21 23.87
N ASP A 426 -4.98 -16.40 23.33
CA ASP A 426 -6.04 -17.35 23.03
C ASP A 426 -6.89 -17.60 24.28
N GLY A 427 -8.16 -17.27 24.21
CA GLY A 427 -9.05 -17.33 25.35
C GLY A 427 -10.48 -16.88 25.06
N ASP A 428 -11.31 -16.97 26.08
CA ASP A 428 -12.70 -16.55 26.04
C ASP A 428 -12.98 -15.51 27.14
N LEU A 429 -13.53 -14.37 26.76
CA LEU A 429 -13.96 -13.31 27.68
C LEU A 429 -15.30 -13.62 28.35
N GLY A 430 -15.96 -14.71 27.95
CA GLY A 430 -17.28 -15.08 28.40
C GLY A 430 -18.41 -14.26 27.78
N VAL A 431 -19.46 -13.98 28.55
CA VAL A 431 -20.64 -13.26 28.07
C VAL A 431 -20.47 -11.77 28.29
N LEU A 432 -20.60 -10.99 27.22
CA LEU A 432 -20.50 -9.53 27.22
C LEU A 432 -21.86 -8.89 26.85
N PRO A 433 -22.50 -8.14 27.76
CA PRO A 433 -23.75 -7.43 27.47
C PRO A 433 -23.52 -6.24 26.52
N ALA A 434 -24.59 -5.83 25.84
CA ALA A 434 -24.60 -4.60 25.05
C ALA A 434 -24.14 -3.41 25.89
N GLY A 435 -23.42 -2.48 25.26
CA GLY A 435 -22.80 -1.33 25.94
C GLY A 435 -21.43 -1.64 26.58
N THR A 436 -20.97 -2.90 26.58
CA THR A 436 -19.60 -3.24 26.99
C THR A 436 -18.60 -2.57 26.06
N ARG A 437 -17.63 -1.84 26.64
CA ARG A 437 -16.52 -1.23 25.88
C ARG A 437 -15.31 -2.13 25.93
N ILE A 438 -14.75 -2.40 24.75
CA ILE A 438 -13.50 -3.13 24.56
C ILE A 438 -12.48 -2.17 23.97
N ARG A 439 -11.40 -1.90 24.70
CA ARG A 439 -10.25 -1.12 24.20
C ARG A 439 -9.06 -2.04 24.03
N LEU A 440 -8.61 -2.17 22.77
CA LEU A 440 -7.44 -2.95 22.41
C LEU A 440 -6.23 -2.04 22.25
N SER A 441 -5.12 -2.42 22.85
CA SER A 441 -3.81 -1.81 22.66
C SER A 441 -2.82 -2.88 22.21
N VAL A 442 -2.15 -2.64 21.09
CA VAL A 442 -1.09 -3.52 20.56
C VAL A 442 0.17 -2.71 20.43
N GLU A 443 1.27 -3.16 21.03
CA GLU A 443 2.54 -2.46 21.08
C GLU A 443 3.68 -3.39 20.63
N ASN A 444 4.53 -2.91 19.70
CA ASN A 444 5.78 -3.58 19.36
C ASN A 444 6.89 -3.10 20.30
N ARG A 445 7.25 -3.93 21.28
CA ARG A 445 8.36 -3.68 22.23
C ARG A 445 9.67 -4.31 21.82
N SER A 446 9.69 -4.99 20.67
CA SER A 446 10.92 -5.64 20.19
C SER A 446 11.87 -4.65 19.51
N ALA A 447 13.10 -5.08 19.29
CA ALA A 447 14.09 -4.35 18.50
C ALA A 447 13.91 -4.50 16.98
N ALA A 448 12.95 -5.32 16.54
CA ALA A 448 12.67 -5.59 15.13
C ALA A 448 11.30 -5.07 14.72
N SER A 449 11.12 -4.76 13.44
CA SER A 449 9.80 -4.47 12.88
C SER A 449 8.92 -5.73 12.86
N VAL A 450 7.62 -5.54 13.03
CA VAL A 450 6.63 -6.62 12.96
C VAL A 450 5.50 -6.20 12.04
N ASP A 451 5.11 -7.05 11.10
CA ASP A 451 3.93 -6.87 10.28
C ASP A 451 2.71 -7.43 11.02
N LEU A 452 1.66 -6.63 11.16
CA LEU A 452 0.47 -6.93 11.96
C LEU A 452 -0.79 -6.94 11.09
N GLY A 453 -1.64 -7.94 11.29
CA GLY A 453 -3.02 -7.96 10.84
C GLY A 453 -3.97 -8.19 12.01
N LEU A 454 -5.08 -7.45 12.03
CA LEU A 454 -6.11 -7.56 13.07
C LEU A 454 -7.49 -7.56 12.43
N ALA A 455 -8.33 -8.52 12.80
CA ALA A 455 -9.68 -8.68 12.29
C ALA A 455 -10.70 -8.95 13.40
N HIS A 456 -11.93 -8.46 13.21
CA HIS A 456 -13.13 -8.80 13.97
C HIS A 456 -13.99 -9.76 13.16
N LEU A 457 -14.41 -10.84 13.77
CA LEU A 457 -15.04 -12.00 13.13
C LEU A 457 -16.30 -12.39 13.91
N PRO A 458 -17.46 -11.78 13.65
CA PRO A 458 -18.72 -12.20 14.26
C PRO A 458 -19.25 -13.46 13.59
N GLN A 459 -19.88 -14.37 14.37
CA GLN A 459 -20.50 -15.59 13.85
C GLN A 459 -21.64 -15.26 12.86
N ASP A 460 -22.49 -14.32 13.21
CA ASP A 460 -23.72 -13.98 12.48
C ASP A 460 -23.71 -12.56 11.89
N GLY A 461 -22.53 -12.04 11.55
CA GLY A 461 -22.37 -10.70 11.00
C GLY A 461 -21.24 -10.59 10.00
N PRO A 462 -21.04 -9.42 9.42
CA PRO A 462 -19.92 -9.22 8.50
C PRO A 462 -18.58 -9.18 9.25
N ALA A 463 -17.66 -10.06 8.87
CA ALA A 463 -16.28 -9.98 9.31
C ALA A 463 -15.63 -8.67 8.81
N ALA A 464 -14.80 -8.03 9.63
CA ALA A 464 -14.18 -6.76 9.32
C ALA A 464 -12.70 -6.73 9.71
N ARG A 465 -11.90 -6.09 8.88
CA ARG A 465 -10.51 -5.77 9.18
C ARG A 465 -10.45 -4.54 10.10
N ILE A 466 -9.68 -4.66 11.17
CA ILE A 466 -9.43 -3.57 12.12
C ILE A 466 -8.10 -2.89 11.82
N TYR A 467 -7.10 -3.70 11.37
CA TYR A 467 -5.78 -3.20 11.01
C TYR A 467 -5.15 -4.03 9.88
N PRO A 468 -4.53 -3.41 8.88
CA PRO A 468 -4.49 -1.96 8.65
C PRO A 468 -5.92 -1.39 8.51
N ALA A 469 -6.10 -0.14 8.96
CA ALA A 469 -7.44 0.47 9.02
C ALA A 469 -8.03 0.74 7.63
N LEU A 470 -7.18 1.04 6.66
CA LEU A 470 -7.55 1.39 5.30
C LEU A 470 -6.85 0.47 4.30
N ASP A 471 -7.45 0.38 3.11
CA ASP A 471 -6.78 -0.22 1.98
C ASP A 471 -5.54 0.60 1.64
N GLY A 472 -4.39 -0.06 1.68
CA GLY A 472 -3.13 0.55 1.35
C GLY A 472 -2.34 1.16 2.50
N ASP A 473 -2.88 1.21 3.70
CA ASP A 473 -2.06 1.54 4.86
C ASP A 473 -0.99 0.47 5.08
N SER A 474 0.18 0.90 5.54
CA SER A 474 1.19 -0.03 6.01
C SER A 474 0.69 -0.78 7.24
N ASN A 475 0.88 -2.08 7.24
CA ASN A 475 0.61 -2.92 8.40
C ASN A 475 1.88 -3.20 9.23
N ARG A 476 3.00 -2.53 8.92
CA ARG A 476 4.26 -2.65 9.64
C ARG A 476 4.28 -1.81 10.90
N MET A 477 4.59 -2.45 12.00
CA MET A 477 4.90 -1.80 13.27
C MET A 477 6.43 -1.71 13.44
N PRO A 478 7.01 -0.51 13.43
CA PRO A 478 8.44 -0.33 13.65
C PRO A 478 8.85 -0.75 15.06
N PRO A 479 10.15 -0.97 15.33
CA PRO A 479 10.64 -1.29 16.66
C PRO A 479 10.38 -0.15 17.64
N ALA A 480 10.28 -0.49 18.93
CA ALA A 480 10.07 0.48 20.01
C ALA A 480 11.20 1.51 20.15
N ILE A 481 12.42 1.15 19.73
CA ILE A 481 13.60 2.02 19.76
C ILE A 481 13.59 2.89 18.52
N GLY A 482 13.12 4.13 18.66
CA GLY A 482 13.04 5.09 17.57
C GLY A 482 11.84 6.03 17.71
N THR A 483 11.65 6.90 16.71
CA THR A 483 10.58 7.91 16.70
C THR A 483 9.27 7.41 16.06
N GLY A 484 9.17 6.13 15.75
CA GLY A 484 8.00 5.51 15.13
C GLY A 484 6.89 5.18 16.12
N ILE A 485 5.66 5.05 15.62
CA ILE A 485 4.54 4.57 16.41
C ILE A 485 4.61 3.05 16.44
N SER A 486 5.09 2.52 17.54
CA SER A 486 5.09 1.09 17.83
C SER A 486 3.82 0.62 18.54
N ARG A 487 2.78 1.48 18.62
CA ARG A 487 1.54 1.21 19.36
C ARG A 487 0.30 1.56 18.54
N ILE A 488 -0.68 0.67 18.56
CA ILE A 488 -2.01 0.84 17.96
C ILE A 488 -3.05 0.72 19.06
N GLU A 489 -4.02 1.63 19.07
CA GLU A 489 -5.18 1.55 19.96
C GLU A 489 -6.47 1.53 19.14
N ARG A 490 -7.40 0.66 19.53
CA ARG A 490 -8.74 0.57 18.95
C ARG A 490 -9.77 0.37 20.06
N SER A 491 -10.92 0.98 19.89
CA SER A 491 -12.03 0.85 20.83
C SER A 491 -13.30 0.46 20.09
N PHE A 492 -14.02 -0.48 20.65
CA PHE A 492 -15.31 -0.94 20.15
C PHE A 492 -16.33 -0.96 21.30
N VAL A 493 -17.60 -0.95 20.94
CA VAL A 493 -18.71 -1.13 21.87
C VAL A 493 -19.53 -2.33 21.39
N VAL A 494 -19.77 -3.28 22.27
CA VAL A 494 -20.68 -4.40 21.98
C VAL A 494 -22.07 -3.83 21.73
N SER A 495 -22.61 -4.03 20.52
CA SER A 495 -23.89 -3.47 20.10
C SER A 495 -24.58 -4.35 19.05
N GLY A 496 -25.93 -4.29 19.00
CA GLY A 496 -26.71 -4.97 17.97
C GLY A 496 -26.51 -4.39 16.56
N PRO A 497 -27.15 -4.97 15.54
CA PRO A 497 -28.23 -5.95 15.62
C PRO A 497 -27.79 -7.43 15.72
N HIS A 498 -26.51 -7.73 15.52
CA HIS A 498 -26.00 -9.11 15.50
C HIS A 498 -25.33 -9.42 16.84
N PHE A 499 -26.01 -10.21 17.67
CA PHE A 499 -25.46 -10.76 18.90
C PHE A 499 -25.14 -12.24 18.69
N GLY A 500 -24.09 -12.74 19.33
CA GLY A 500 -23.65 -14.13 19.18
C GLY A 500 -22.19 -14.31 19.54
N VAL A 501 -21.56 -15.36 19.05
CA VAL A 501 -20.13 -15.58 19.26
C VAL A 501 -19.32 -14.68 18.33
N GLU A 502 -18.35 -14.01 18.90
CA GLU A 502 -17.47 -13.09 18.20
C GLU A 502 -16.01 -13.38 18.52
N TRP A 503 -15.11 -13.08 17.57
CA TRP A 503 -13.67 -13.24 17.74
C TRP A 503 -12.92 -11.97 17.31
N LEU A 504 -11.84 -11.70 18.00
CA LEU A 504 -10.73 -10.89 17.50
C LEU A 504 -9.59 -11.83 17.12
N ALA A 505 -9.08 -11.72 15.90
CA ALA A 505 -7.92 -12.45 15.43
C ALA A 505 -6.76 -11.48 15.17
N LEU A 506 -5.64 -11.74 15.82
CA LEU A 506 -4.37 -11.03 15.64
C LEU A 506 -3.40 -11.97 14.94
N VAL A 507 -2.81 -11.51 13.85
CA VAL A 507 -1.74 -12.21 13.12
C VAL A 507 -0.54 -11.30 13.06
N ALA A 508 0.62 -11.76 13.50
CA ALA A 508 1.86 -11.02 13.52
C ALA A 508 2.98 -11.83 12.86
N ALA A 509 3.85 -11.18 12.11
CA ALA A 509 5.02 -11.81 11.51
C ALA A 509 6.25 -10.90 11.64
N PRO A 510 7.45 -11.45 11.95
CA PRO A 510 8.68 -10.67 11.96
C PRO A 510 8.93 -10.06 10.58
N ALA A 511 9.42 -8.84 10.57
CA ALA A 511 9.75 -8.11 9.35
C ALA A 511 11.22 -7.67 9.35
N ALA A 512 11.84 -7.70 8.19
CA ALA A 512 13.19 -7.18 8.00
C ALA A 512 13.12 -5.78 7.35
N ASN A 513 14.03 -4.89 7.74
CA ASN A 513 14.19 -3.59 7.11
C ASN A 513 14.50 -3.74 5.61
N GLY A 514 14.07 -2.79 4.80
CA GLY A 514 14.24 -2.82 3.35
C GLY A 514 13.37 -3.89 2.66
N THR A 515 12.40 -4.48 3.35
CA THR A 515 11.43 -5.40 2.76
C THR A 515 10.05 -4.76 2.73
N LEU A 516 9.22 -5.21 1.80
CA LEU A 516 7.81 -4.84 1.81
C LEU A 516 7.13 -5.36 3.07
N PRO A 517 6.17 -4.60 3.64
CA PRO A 517 5.29 -5.14 4.64
C PRO A 517 4.59 -6.39 4.12
N ARG A 518 4.60 -7.45 4.91
CA ARG A 518 3.86 -8.67 4.58
C ARG A 518 2.37 -8.38 4.70
N ARG A 519 1.69 -8.45 3.59
CA ARG A 519 0.24 -8.29 3.55
C ARG A 519 -0.39 -9.64 3.82
N PHE A 520 -1.24 -9.68 4.84
CA PHE A 520 -1.99 -10.89 5.16
C PHE A 520 -3.27 -10.90 4.33
N ALA A 521 -3.23 -11.49 3.14
CA ALA A 521 -4.37 -11.50 2.21
C ALA A 521 -5.63 -12.08 2.85
N ILE A 522 -5.47 -13.00 3.79
CA ILE A 522 -6.57 -13.56 4.58
C ILE A 522 -7.30 -12.52 5.45
N ILE A 523 -6.60 -11.45 5.88
CA ILE A 523 -7.17 -10.33 6.65
C ILE A 523 -7.54 -9.16 5.74
N GLU A 524 -6.67 -8.82 4.79
CA GLU A 524 -6.88 -7.68 3.91
C GLU A 524 -8.04 -7.84 2.93
N ALA A 525 -8.41 -9.07 2.63
CA ALA A 525 -9.63 -9.38 1.89
C ALA A 525 -10.93 -9.07 2.65
N LEU A 526 -10.85 -8.76 3.94
CA LEU A 526 -12.01 -8.34 4.74
C LEU A 526 -12.28 -6.83 4.51
N PRO A 527 -13.56 -6.41 4.52
CA PRO A 527 -13.89 -4.99 4.49
C PRO A 527 -13.30 -4.30 5.74
N ALA A 528 -12.85 -3.07 5.60
CA ALA A 528 -12.38 -2.28 6.74
C ALA A 528 -13.55 -1.98 7.68
N LEU A 529 -13.33 -2.06 9.00
CA LEU A 529 -14.36 -1.83 10.02
C LEU A 529 -14.99 -0.42 9.92
N LEU A 530 -14.20 0.55 9.49
CA LEU A 530 -14.63 1.95 9.33
C LEU A 530 -15.06 2.30 7.90
N ALA A 531 -15.00 1.35 6.96
CA ALA A 531 -15.38 1.61 5.57
C ALA A 531 -16.88 1.49 5.39
N THR A 532 -17.55 2.60 5.14
CA THR A 532 -18.91 2.62 4.61
C THR A 532 -18.86 2.21 3.13
N ARG A 533 -19.25 0.95 2.85
CA ARG A 533 -19.60 0.40 1.52
C ARG A 533 -18.60 0.67 0.38
N GLY A 534 -17.63 -0.22 0.22
CA GLY A 534 -16.84 -0.40 -1.00
C GLY A 534 -16.38 -1.85 -1.11
N ALA A 535 -16.36 -2.42 -2.30
CA ALA A 535 -15.85 -3.76 -2.53
C ALA A 535 -14.36 -3.81 -2.13
N ALA A 536 -14.01 -4.73 -1.24
CA ALA A 536 -12.62 -4.97 -0.89
C ALA A 536 -11.87 -5.51 -2.12
N ASN A 537 -10.98 -4.71 -2.67
CA ASN A 537 -10.00 -5.17 -3.64
C ASN A 537 -8.95 -6.00 -2.88
N VAL A 538 -8.79 -7.25 -3.27
CA VAL A 538 -7.74 -8.12 -2.72
C VAL A 538 -6.42 -7.68 -3.34
N ALA A 539 -5.64 -6.89 -2.61
CA ALA A 539 -4.27 -6.63 -3.02
C ALA A 539 -3.47 -7.93 -2.97
N LEU A 540 -2.69 -8.21 -4.02
CA LEU A 540 -1.78 -9.33 -4.01
C LEU A 540 -0.67 -9.09 -2.99
N PRO A 541 -0.33 -10.10 -2.20
CA PRO A 541 0.84 -10.02 -1.36
C PRO A 541 2.08 -9.89 -2.25
N VAL A 542 2.91 -8.91 -1.97
CA VAL A 542 4.26 -8.83 -2.52
C VAL A 542 5.17 -9.60 -1.57
N ALA A 543 5.97 -10.52 -2.11
CA ALA A 543 6.83 -11.39 -1.31
C ALA A 543 7.70 -10.57 -0.34
N ALA A 544 7.45 -10.69 0.95
CA ALA A 544 8.25 -10.07 1.99
C ALA A 544 9.41 -11.01 2.38
N ALA A 545 10.61 -10.47 2.48
CA ALA A 545 11.72 -11.22 3.07
C ALA A 545 11.62 -11.08 4.61
N GLY A 546 11.16 -12.10 5.24
CA GLY A 546 11.15 -12.31 6.68
C GLY A 546 11.19 -13.82 6.93
N ASN A 547 11.36 -14.25 8.17
CA ASN A 547 11.17 -15.67 8.46
C ASN A 547 9.68 -15.92 8.76
N PRO A 548 8.88 -16.36 7.77
CA PRO A 548 7.44 -16.55 7.94
C PRO A 548 7.11 -17.65 8.94
N ASP A 549 8.03 -18.57 9.19
CA ASP A 549 7.85 -19.69 10.13
C ASP A 549 7.76 -19.22 11.59
N GLN A 550 8.06 -17.94 11.85
CA GLN A 550 7.88 -17.28 13.15
C GLN A 550 6.61 -16.44 13.24
N ALA A 551 5.70 -16.57 12.29
CA ALA A 551 4.40 -15.91 12.40
C ALA A 551 3.63 -16.41 13.62
N GLN A 552 2.92 -15.49 14.27
CA GLN A 552 2.12 -15.76 15.47
C GLN A 552 0.68 -15.40 15.23
N VAL A 553 -0.21 -16.25 15.76
CA VAL A 553 -1.64 -16.01 15.72
C VAL A 553 -2.18 -16.10 17.14
N ALA A 554 -2.93 -15.09 17.54
CA ALA A 554 -3.68 -15.10 18.80
C ALA A 554 -5.14 -14.76 18.52
N ARG A 555 -6.05 -15.41 19.22
CA ARG A 555 -7.50 -15.26 19.06
C ARG A 555 -8.15 -15.06 20.41
N LEU A 556 -9.11 -14.17 20.44
CA LEU A 556 -9.92 -13.89 21.61
C LEU A 556 -11.38 -14.00 21.23
N SER A 557 -12.17 -14.72 22.01
CA SER A 557 -13.60 -14.89 21.78
C SER A 557 -14.45 -14.33 22.91
N TRP A 558 -15.70 -14.03 22.62
CA TRP A 558 -16.74 -13.73 23.60
C TRP A 558 -18.11 -14.04 23.00
N ARG A 559 -19.11 -14.10 23.84
CA ARG A 559 -20.50 -14.14 23.41
C ARG A 559 -21.15 -12.79 23.72
N SER A 560 -21.52 -12.04 22.70
CA SER A 560 -22.30 -10.82 22.87
C SER A 560 -23.77 -11.16 23.12
N VAL A 561 -24.41 -10.40 24.03
CA VAL A 561 -25.84 -10.51 24.35
C VAL A 561 -26.44 -9.11 24.44
N GLN A 562 -27.78 -9.06 24.25
CA GLN A 562 -28.53 -7.82 24.30
C GLN A 562 -28.52 -7.16 25.66
#